data_3e614a4cd9fd935f80164d509e3193fd
#
_entry.id   3e614a4cd9fd935f80164d509e3193fd
#
_cell.length_a   1.000
_cell.length_b   1.000
_cell.length_c   1.000
_cell.angle_alpha   90.00
_cell.angle_beta   90.00
_cell.angle_gamma   90.00
#
_symmetry.space_group_name_H-M   'P 1'
#
loop_
_entity.id
_entity.type
_entity.pdbx_description
1 polymer ?
#
loop_
_entity_poly.entity_id
_entity_poly.type
_entity_poly.pdbx_seq_one_letter_code
_entity_poly.pdbx_strand_id
1 'polypeptide(L)'
;MQPSGRGYDHGITTFSPDGRLFQVEYARESVKRGTTTAGLKFKEGVVLVCDKRIASRLIIPESIEKMFKIDEHVGVATSGLVADARQLVARARVESQINRITYADTVPVDVLVKKICDFKQSFTQYGGSRPFGTALLIGGVDEEGIHLYETDPSGAYQSYHAGAIGSNRNTCLLYTSDAAD
;
A
#
# COMPACT_ATOMS: atom_id res chain seq x y z
N MET A 1 15.05 9.10 28.47
CA MET A 1 15.82 9.93 27.51
C MET A 1 15.70 9.22 26.16
N GLN A 2 14.95 9.77 25.21
CA GLN A 2 15.00 9.28 23.83
C GLN A 2 16.37 9.66 23.27
N PRO A 3 17.15 8.71 22.71
CA PRO A 3 18.38 9.05 22.02
C PRO A 3 18.03 10.00 20.89
N SER A 4 18.62 11.17 20.88
CA SER A 4 18.46 12.12 19.80
C SER A 4 18.91 11.46 18.50
N GLY A 5 17.99 11.18 17.59
CA GLY A 5 18.26 10.60 16.26
C GLY A 5 19.10 11.51 15.34
N ARG A 6 19.69 12.56 15.88
CA ARG A 6 20.53 13.52 15.16
C ARG A 6 21.78 12.82 14.60
N GLY A 7 21.72 12.52 13.31
CA GLY A 7 22.83 11.94 12.55
C GLY A 7 22.50 10.63 11.82
N TYR A 8 21.54 9.84 12.31
CA TYR A 8 21.11 8.59 11.67
C TYR A 8 19.83 8.77 10.81
N ASP A 9 19.15 9.89 10.95
CA ASP A 9 17.91 10.23 10.24
C ASP A 9 18.14 10.78 8.82
N HIS A 10 19.37 11.19 8.50
CA HIS A 10 19.72 11.68 7.16
C HIS A 10 20.10 10.56 6.18
N GLY A 11 20.49 9.40 6.68
CA GLY A 11 20.87 8.24 5.85
C GLY A 11 19.67 7.33 5.57
N ILE A 12 19.35 7.12 4.28
CA ILE A 12 18.25 6.24 3.84
C ILE A 12 18.57 4.78 4.14
N THR A 13 19.85 4.41 4.02
CA THR A 13 20.34 3.03 4.10
C THR A 13 21.03 2.70 5.42
N THR A 14 21.09 3.67 6.34
CA THR A 14 21.83 3.54 7.60
C THR A 14 20.90 3.13 8.73
N PHE A 15 21.20 2.00 9.36
CA PHE A 15 20.55 1.61 10.60
C PHE A 15 21.04 2.46 11.77
N SER A 16 20.10 2.86 12.63
CA SER A 16 20.46 3.36 13.97
C SER A 16 21.03 2.23 14.84
N PRO A 17 21.70 2.55 15.96
CA PRO A 17 22.15 1.54 16.92
C PRO A 17 21.04 0.62 17.44
N ASP A 18 19.78 1.11 17.44
CA ASP A 18 18.58 0.35 17.81
C ASP A 18 17.98 -0.47 16.65
N GLY A 19 18.67 -0.55 15.50
CA GLY A 19 18.21 -1.31 14.33
C GLY A 19 17.06 -0.67 13.54
N ARG A 20 16.87 0.66 13.63
CA ARG A 20 15.76 1.39 12.97
C ARG A 20 16.23 2.06 11.68
N LEU A 21 15.37 2.07 10.67
CA LEU A 21 15.50 2.87 9.46
C LEU A 21 14.59 4.09 9.57
N PHE A 22 15.11 5.23 10.00
CA PHE A 22 14.29 6.42 10.29
C PHE A 22 13.51 6.93 9.07
N GLN A 23 14.07 6.89 7.87
CA GLN A 23 13.37 7.32 6.66
C GLN A 23 12.15 6.44 6.34
N VAL A 24 12.20 5.15 6.65
CA VAL A 24 11.05 4.24 6.54
C VAL A 24 9.98 4.60 7.59
N GLU A 25 10.39 4.93 8.82
CA GLU A 25 9.45 5.36 9.86
C GLU A 25 8.76 6.67 9.51
N TYR A 26 9.50 7.65 8.97
CA TYR A 26 8.93 8.90 8.46
C TYR A 26 7.97 8.66 7.28
N ALA A 27 8.28 7.70 6.41
CA ALA A 27 7.36 7.29 5.36
C ALA A 27 6.06 6.67 5.91
N ARG A 28 6.14 5.89 7.00
CA ARG A 28 4.96 5.37 7.70
C ARG A 28 4.11 6.50 8.32
N GLU A 29 4.74 7.55 8.84
CA GLU A 29 4.00 8.73 9.33
C GLU A 29 3.24 9.44 8.20
N SER A 30 3.78 9.47 6.98
CA SER A 30 3.06 9.97 5.79
C SER A 30 1.79 9.14 5.52
N VAL A 31 1.88 7.81 5.64
CA VAL A 31 0.71 6.91 5.49
C VAL A 31 -0.33 7.20 6.56
N LYS A 32 0.05 7.32 7.83
CA LYS A 32 -0.87 7.61 8.95
C LYS A 32 -1.61 8.95 8.81
N ARG A 33 -1.01 9.92 8.13
CA ARG A 33 -1.63 11.22 7.83
C ARG A 33 -2.56 11.19 6.61
N GLY A 34 -2.47 10.16 5.80
CA GLY A 34 -3.37 9.94 4.67
C GLY A 34 -4.79 9.63 5.13
N THR A 35 -5.77 9.92 4.28
CA THR A 35 -7.16 9.55 4.54
C THR A 35 -7.32 8.03 4.55
N THR A 36 -8.29 7.56 5.30
CA THR A 36 -8.50 6.13 5.57
C THR A 36 -8.90 5.37 4.33
N THR A 37 -8.36 4.18 4.21
CA THR A 37 -8.73 3.19 3.21
C THR A 37 -8.89 1.85 3.93
N ALA A 38 -9.97 1.14 3.66
CA ALA A 38 -10.27 -0.16 4.23
C ALA A 38 -10.52 -1.21 3.15
N GLY A 39 -10.27 -2.46 3.47
CA GLY A 39 -10.54 -3.61 2.61
C GLY A 39 -11.07 -4.78 3.43
N LEU A 40 -11.96 -5.56 2.82
CA LEU A 40 -12.58 -6.73 3.44
C LEU A 40 -12.74 -7.83 2.40
N LYS A 41 -12.35 -9.06 2.75
CA LYS A 41 -12.69 -10.28 2.01
C LYS A 41 -14.05 -10.79 2.46
N PHE A 42 -14.87 -11.20 1.51
CA PHE A 42 -16.13 -11.87 1.76
C PHE A 42 -16.24 -13.11 0.87
N LYS A 43 -17.30 -13.88 1.02
CA LYS A 43 -17.43 -15.21 0.38
C LYS A 43 -17.24 -15.19 -1.15
N GLU A 44 -17.62 -14.10 -1.81
CA GLU A 44 -17.64 -14.01 -3.27
C GLU A 44 -16.63 -13.04 -3.84
N GLY A 45 -15.79 -12.38 -3.01
CA GLY A 45 -14.84 -11.40 -3.50
C GLY A 45 -14.16 -10.56 -2.43
N VAL A 46 -13.66 -9.43 -2.86
CA VAL A 46 -13.01 -8.43 -2.01
C VAL A 46 -13.59 -7.04 -2.28
N VAL A 47 -13.82 -6.28 -1.22
CA VAL A 47 -14.28 -4.89 -1.30
C VAL A 47 -13.17 -3.98 -0.80
N LEU A 48 -12.91 -2.92 -1.54
CA LEU A 48 -12.02 -1.82 -1.14
C LEU A 48 -12.84 -0.54 -1.02
N VAL A 49 -12.67 0.19 0.08
CA VAL A 49 -13.39 1.43 0.37
C VAL A 49 -12.37 2.52 0.74
N CYS A 50 -12.53 3.69 0.16
CA CYS A 50 -11.64 4.84 0.44
C CYS A 50 -12.43 6.05 0.91
N ASP A 51 -11.96 6.69 1.98
CA ASP A 51 -12.38 8.03 2.34
C ASP A 51 -11.76 9.04 1.37
N LYS A 52 -12.60 9.77 0.64
CA LYS A 52 -12.21 10.89 -0.22
C LYS A 52 -12.52 12.21 0.49
N ARG A 53 -11.54 12.73 1.23
CA ARG A 53 -11.71 14.03 1.88
C ARG A 53 -11.61 15.15 0.85
N ILE A 54 -12.72 15.84 0.62
CA ILE A 54 -12.78 17.00 -0.25
C ILE A 54 -12.49 18.25 0.60
N ALA A 55 -11.28 18.79 0.47
CA ALA A 55 -10.84 19.94 1.27
C ALA A 55 -11.43 21.28 0.81
N SER A 56 -11.96 21.36 -0.39
CA SER A 56 -12.53 22.58 -0.95
C SER A 56 -13.70 22.26 -1.89
N ARG A 57 -14.73 23.10 -1.87
CA ARG A 57 -15.87 23.02 -2.82
C ARG A 57 -15.48 23.30 -4.27
N LEU A 58 -14.27 23.82 -4.50
CA LEU A 58 -13.74 24.10 -5.84
C LEU A 58 -13.03 22.87 -6.47
N ILE A 59 -12.83 21.81 -5.70
CA ILE A 59 -12.24 20.57 -6.20
C ILE A 59 -13.34 19.73 -6.85
N ILE A 60 -13.07 19.23 -8.04
CA ILE A 60 -13.93 18.25 -8.71
C ILE A 60 -13.70 16.89 -8.03
N PRO A 61 -14.70 16.31 -7.32
CA PRO A 61 -14.50 15.09 -6.50
C PRO A 61 -14.00 13.89 -7.29
N GLU A 62 -14.38 13.78 -8.54
CA GLU A 62 -13.98 12.70 -9.46
C GLU A 62 -12.48 12.73 -9.77
N SER A 63 -11.85 13.91 -9.67
CA SER A 63 -10.41 14.08 -9.90
C SER A 63 -9.54 13.50 -8.75
N ILE A 64 -10.15 13.22 -7.60
CA ILE A 64 -9.44 12.63 -6.47
C ILE A 64 -9.38 11.10 -6.67
N GLU A 65 -8.25 10.62 -7.15
CA GLU A 65 -8.01 9.20 -7.35
C GLU A 65 -7.28 8.60 -6.13
N LYS A 66 -7.90 7.63 -5.48
CA LYS A 66 -7.32 6.82 -4.39
C LYS A 66 -7.46 5.33 -4.64
N MET A 67 -8.33 4.95 -5.56
CA MET A 67 -8.50 3.57 -6.02
C MET A 67 -8.11 3.47 -7.48
N PHE A 68 -7.41 2.41 -7.81
CA PHE A 68 -6.89 2.18 -9.14
C PHE A 68 -7.16 0.73 -9.55
N LYS A 69 -7.60 0.55 -10.77
CA LYS A 69 -7.63 -0.75 -11.42
C LYS A 69 -6.23 -1.06 -11.95
N ILE A 70 -5.71 -2.23 -11.61
CA ILE A 70 -4.45 -2.74 -12.14
C ILE A 70 -4.74 -3.63 -13.35
N ASP A 71 -5.57 -4.64 -13.17
CA ASP A 71 -6.06 -5.55 -14.20
C ASP A 71 -7.53 -5.88 -13.91
N GLU A 72 -8.16 -6.73 -14.74
CA GLU A 72 -9.58 -7.11 -14.59
C GLU A 72 -9.88 -7.74 -13.23
N HIS A 73 -8.92 -8.49 -12.68
CA HIS A 73 -9.05 -9.25 -11.44
C HIS A 73 -8.37 -8.59 -10.22
N VAL A 74 -7.68 -7.42 -10.38
CA VAL A 74 -6.92 -6.76 -9.32
C VAL A 74 -7.23 -5.28 -9.22
N GLY A 75 -7.63 -4.85 -8.03
CA GLY A 75 -7.78 -3.47 -7.62
C GLY A 75 -6.80 -3.08 -6.52
N VAL A 76 -6.47 -1.80 -6.46
CA VAL A 76 -5.59 -1.21 -5.43
C VAL A 76 -6.20 0.04 -4.86
N ALA A 77 -6.13 0.17 -3.55
CA ALA A 77 -6.50 1.37 -2.84
C ALA A 77 -5.32 1.87 -2.00
N THR A 78 -5.18 3.17 -1.84
CA THR A 78 -3.95 3.79 -1.31
C THR A 78 -4.20 4.67 -0.10
N SER A 79 -3.16 4.82 0.74
CA SER A 79 -3.08 5.89 1.75
C SER A 79 -1.65 6.44 1.82
N GLY A 80 -1.54 7.75 2.08
CA GLY A 80 -0.29 8.49 2.08
C GLY A 80 -0.14 9.37 0.84
N LEU A 81 1.06 9.42 0.26
CA LEU A 81 1.36 10.22 -0.92
C LEU A 81 0.82 9.57 -2.21
N VAL A 82 -0.25 10.13 -2.76
CA VAL A 82 -0.90 9.60 -3.98
C VAL A 82 0.02 9.63 -5.20
N ALA A 83 0.92 10.61 -5.29
CA ALA A 83 1.90 10.69 -6.38
C ALA A 83 2.82 9.46 -6.39
N ASP A 84 3.28 9.01 -5.21
CA ASP A 84 4.08 7.79 -5.05
C ASP A 84 3.25 6.55 -5.40
N ALA A 85 1.99 6.52 -4.97
CA ALA A 85 1.08 5.43 -5.27
C ALA A 85 0.88 5.25 -6.79
N ARG A 86 0.76 6.35 -7.56
CA ARG A 86 0.64 6.27 -9.02
C ARG A 86 1.84 5.61 -9.69
N GLN A 87 3.05 5.82 -9.18
CA GLN A 87 4.25 5.15 -9.69
C GLN A 87 4.17 3.63 -9.48
N LEU A 88 3.75 3.20 -8.28
CA LEU A 88 3.57 1.79 -7.96
C LEU A 88 2.45 1.15 -8.78
N VAL A 89 1.35 1.87 -8.99
CA VAL A 89 0.23 1.45 -9.84
C VAL A 89 0.67 1.28 -11.30
N ALA A 90 1.42 2.24 -11.84
CA ALA A 90 1.96 2.14 -13.19
C ALA A 90 2.87 0.91 -13.34
N ARG A 91 3.75 0.68 -12.37
CA ARG A 91 4.61 -0.51 -12.32
C ARG A 91 3.79 -1.79 -12.25
N ALA A 92 2.78 -1.86 -11.38
CA ALA A 92 1.92 -3.02 -11.24
C ALA A 92 1.20 -3.37 -12.56
N ARG A 93 0.69 -2.36 -13.26
CA ARG A 93 0.06 -2.54 -14.58
C ARG A 93 1.02 -3.12 -15.61
N VAL A 94 2.25 -2.62 -15.66
CA VAL A 94 3.30 -3.14 -16.54
C VAL A 94 3.60 -4.60 -16.21
N GLU A 95 3.80 -4.94 -14.93
CA GLU A 95 4.08 -6.32 -14.51
C GLU A 95 2.93 -7.27 -14.85
N SER A 96 1.68 -6.83 -14.70
CA SER A 96 0.50 -7.62 -15.10
C SER A 96 0.47 -7.87 -16.61
N GLN A 97 0.74 -6.84 -17.43
CA GLN A 97 0.76 -6.99 -18.89
C GLN A 97 1.93 -7.85 -19.36
N ILE A 98 3.12 -7.73 -18.76
CA ILE A 98 4.26 -8.60 -19.06
C ILE A 98 3.90 -10.07 -18.80
N ASN A 99 3.25 -10.37 -17.68
CA ASN A 99 2.81 -11.73 -17.38
C ASN A 99 1.85 -12.26 -18.46
N ARG A 100 0.85 -11.46 -18.82
CA ARG A 100 -0.16 -11.81 -19.83
C ARG A 100 0.47 -12.08 -21.21
N ILE A 101 1.44 -11.26 -21.62
CA ILE A 101 2.14 -11.44 -22.91
C ILE A 101 3.04 -12.67 -22.86
N THR A 102 3.70 -12.93 -21.74
CA THR A 102 4.69 -14.01 -21.62
C THR A 102 4.04 -15.37 -21.47
N TYR A 103 2.97 -15.46 -20.65
CA TYR A 103 2.34 -16.72 -20.28
C TYR A 103 0.93 -16.90 -20.83
N ALA A 104 0.38 -15.91 -21.54
CA ALA A 104 -1.00 -15.86 -22.03
C ALA A 104 -2.05 -16.00 -20.91
N ASP A 105 -1.68 -15.63 -19.69
CA ASP A 105 -2.49 -15.79 -18.48
C ASP A 105 -2.42 -14.57 -17.57
N THR A 106 -3.38 -14.46 -16.65
CA THR A 106 -3.42 -13.40 -15.63
C THR A 106 -2.32 -13.60 -14.60
N VAL A 107 -1.78 -12.50 -14.08
CA VAL A 107 -0.77 -12.59 -13.03
C VAL A 107 -1.43 -13.00 -11.71
N PRO A 108 -0.91 -14.02 -10.98
CA PRO A 108 -1.38 -14.31 -9.62
C PRO A 108 -1.21 -13.10 -8.70
N VAL A 109 -2.19 -12.88 -7.82
CA VAL A 109 -2.23 -11.66 -6.97
C VAL A 109 -1.03 -11.58 -6.05
N ASP A 110 -0.62 -12.70 -5.46
CA ASP A 110 0.54 -12.80 -4.55
C ASP A 110 1.85 -12.48 -5.28
N VAL A 111 2.03 -12.99 -6.50
CA VAL A 111 3.20 -12.71 -7.35
C VAL A 111 3.29 -11.22 -7.68
N LEU A 112 2.15 -10.60 -8.02
CA LEU A 112 2.09 -9.17 -8.29
C LEU A 112 2.45 -8.35 -7.05
N VAL A 113 1.88 -8.69 -5.90
CA VAL A 113 2.16 -8.04 -4.61
C VAL A 113 3.64 -8.15 -4.27
N LYS A 114 4.23 -9.33 -4.41
CA LYS A 114 5.65 -9.55 -4.17
C LYS A 114 6.51 -8.64 -5.05
N LYS A 115 6.27 -8.60 -6.37
CA LYS A 115 7.03 -7.75 -7.30
C LYS A 115 6.96 -6.27 -6.92
N ILE A 116 5.79 -5.78 -6.51
CA ILE A 116 5.61 -4.39 -6.07
C ILE A 116 6.35 -4.13 -4.76
N CYS A 117 6.33 -5.07 -3.83
CA CYS A 117 6.99 -4.95 -2.53
C CYS A 117 8.52 -5.05 -2.66
N ASP A 118 9.03 -5.93 -3.52
CA ASP A 118 10.45 -5.99 -3.86
C ASP A 118 10.93 -4.67 -4.49
N PHE A 119 10.11 -4.06 -5.35
CA PHE A 119 10.40 -2.75 -5.90
C PHE A 119 10.41 -1.65 -4.81
N LYS A 120 9.45 -1.65 -3.88
CA LYS A 120 9.47 -0.72 -2.73
C LYS A 120 10.71 -0.91 -1.86
N GLN A 121 11.07 -2.16 -1.55
CA GLN A 121 12.22 -2.51 -0.73
C GLN A 121 13.53 -2.01 -1.35
N SER A 122 13.68 -2.08 -2.67
CA SER A 122 14.89 -1.59 -3.34
C SER A 122 15.18 -0.11 -3.06
N PHE A 123 14.16 0.71 -2.84
CA PHE A 123 14.30 2.11 -2.46
C PHE A 123 14.72 2.34 -1.00
N THR A 124 14.71 1.29 -0.19
CA THR A 124 15.24 1.35 1.19
C THR A 124 16.66 0.85 1.30
N GLN A 125 17.16 0.14 0.28
CA GLN A 125 18.47 -0.49 0.28
C GLN A 125 19.50 0.28 -0.56
N TYR A 126 19.07 0.96 -1.62
CA TYR A 126 19.95 1.74 -2.50
C TYR A 126 19.90 3.22 -2.13
N GLY A 127 21.08 3.85 -1.96
CA GLY A 127 21.21 5.27 -1.65
C GLY A 127 20.72 6.18 -2.79
N GLY A 128 20.36 7.41 -2.45
CA GLY A 128 19.94 8.44 -3.41
C GLY A 128 18.45 8.54 -3.69
N SER A 129 17.64 7.59 -3.20
CA SER A 129 16.18 7.60 -3.35
C SER A 129 15.50 7.49 -1.99
N ARG A 130 14.44 8.24 -1.74
CA ARG A 130 13.66 8.08 -0.52
C ARG A 130 12.70 6.89 -0.63
N PRO A 131 12.27 6.27 0.48
CA PRO A 131 11.19 5.30 0.49
C PRO A 131 9.88 5.88 -0.03
N PHE A 132 9.00 5.03 -0.56
CA PHE A 132 7.66 5.44 -0.96
C PHE A 132 6.84 5.83 0.28
N GLY A 133 6.28 7.04 0.29
CA GLY A 133 5.44 7.54 1.37
C GLY A 133 3.99 7.04 1.30
N THR A 134 3.77 5.81 0.86
CA THR A 134 2.44 5.24 0.64
C THR A 134 2.36 3.79 1.04
N ALA A 135 1.24 3.39 1.62
CA ALA A 135 0.79 2.02 1.77
C ALA A 135 -0.30 1.70 0.75
N LEU A 136 -0.39 0.46 0.35
CA LEU A 136 -1.39 -0.05 -0.58
C LEU A 136 -2.20 -1.17 0.09
N LEU A 137 -3.51 -1.15 -0.12
CA LEU A 137 -4.37 -2.32 0.01
C LEU A 137 -4.62 -2.86 -1.39
N ILE A 138 -4.16 -4.07 -1.65
CA ILE A 138 -4.28 -4.75 -2.94
C ILE A 138 -5.29 -5.87 -2.77
N GLY A 139 -6.42 -5.77 -3.47
CA GLY A 139 -7.47 -6.78 -3.48
C GLY A 139 -7.59 -7.40 -4.86
N GLY A 140 -7.78 -8.72 -4.90
CA GLY A 140 -7.97 -9.42 -6.16
C GLY A 140 -8.54 -10.82 -5.98
N VAL A 141 -8.96 -11.39 -7.09
CA VAL A 141 -9.47 -12.77 -7.17
C VAL A 141 -8.76 -13.47 -8.32
N ASP A 142 -8.15 -14.60 -8.03
CA ASP A 142 -7.48 -15.45 -9.01
C ASP A 142 -7.87 -16.92 -8.82
N GLU A 143 -7.17 -17.84 -9.48
CA GLU A 143 -7.44 -19.29 -9.37
C GLU A 143 -7.21 -19.86 -7.97
N GLU A 144 -6.33 -19.22 -7.18
CA GLU A 144 -6.03 -19.61 -5.80
C GLU A 144 -7.08 -19.09 -4.80
N GLY A 145 -7.92 -18.13 -5.24
CA GLY A 145 -9.03 -17.61 -4.45
C GLY A 145 -9.06 -16.08 -4.30
N ILE A 146 -9.54 -15.66 -3.14
CA ILE A 146 -9.77 -14.24 -2.83
C ILE A 146 -8.62 -13.73 -1.97
N HIS A 147 -8.00 -12.64 -2.42
CA HIS A 147 -6.81 -12.07 -1.81
C HIS A 147 -7.04 -10.62 -1.35
N LEU A 148 -6.50 -10.31 -0.18
CA LEU A 148 -6.37 -8.94 0.32
C LEU A 148 -5.01 -8.80 0.99
N TYR A 149 -4.15 -7.96 0.45
CA TYR A 149 -2.82 -7.67 0.97
C TYR A 149 -2.68 -6.21 1.40
N GLU A 150 -2.05 -6.00 2.56
CA GLU A 150 -1.56 -4.69 2.98
C GLU A 150 -0.06 -4.62 2.73
N THR A 151 0.41 -3.51 2.12
CA THR A 151 1.84 -3.27 1.91
C THR A 151 2.32 -2.07 2.70
N ASP A 152 3.52 -2.18 3.26
CA ASP A 152 4.18 -1.13 4.04
C ASP A 152 5.20 -0.34 3.19
N PRO A 153 5.55 0.91 3.54
CA PRO A 153 6.65 1.66 2.90
C PRO A 153 7.99 0.92 2.82
N SER A 154 8.29 0.01 3.76
CA SER A 154 9.51 -0.81 3.75
C SER A 154 9.55 -1.88 2.65
N GLY A 155 8.43 -2.17 2.00
CA GLY A 155 8.28 -3.31 1.12
C GLY A 155 7.80 -4.59 1.82
N ALA A 156 7.51 -4.54 3.12
CA ALA A 156 6.82 -5.64 3.79
C ALA A 156 5.36 -5.71 3.34
N TYR A 157 4.79 -6.92 3.30
CA TYR A 157 3.39 -7.15 3.00
C TYR A 157 2.84 -8.34 3.78
N GLN A 158 1.54 -8.32 4.03
CA GLN A 158 0.83 -9.38 4.72
C GLN A 158 -0.58 -9.55 4.13
N SER A 159 -1.11 -10.77 4.16
CA SER A 159 -2.49 -11.08 3.76
C SER A 159 -3.41 -10.96 4.96
N TYR A 160 -4.61 -10.42 4.74
CA TYR A 160 -5.62 -10.17 5.77
C TYR A 160 -7.00 -10.63 5.32
N HIS A 161 -7.87 -10.95 6.27
CA HIS A 161 -9.31 -11.07 6.04
C HIS A 161 -9.95 -9.69 5.92
N ALA A 162 -9.52 -8.76 6.79
CA ALA A 162 -9.89 -7.36 6.76
C ALA A 162 -8.69 -6.51 7.14
N GLY A 163 -8.51 -5.36 6.50
CA GLY A 163 -7.40 -4.46 6.76
C GLY A 163 -7.78 -3.01 6.54
N ALA A 164 -7.09 -2.10 7.20
CA ALA A 164 -7.25 -0.67 7.00
C ALA A 164 -5.91 0.05 7.09
N ILE A 165 -5.74 1.10 6.29
CA ILE A 165 -4.57 1.99 6.29
C ILE A 165 -5.00 3.45 6.39
N GLY A 166 -4.14 4.31 6.88
CA GLY A 166 -4.41 5.74 7.01
C GLY A 166 -4.79 6.17 8.44
N SER A 167 -5.33 7.38 8.56
CA SER A 167 -5.49 8.08 9.83
C SER A 167 -6.44 7.40 10.83
N ASN A 168 -7.51 6.75 10.37
CA ASN A 168 -8.51 6.10 11.22
C ASN A 168 -8.42 4.56 11.17
N ARG A 169 -7.23 4.01 10.87
CA ARG A 169 -6.99 2.57 10.80
C ARG A 169 -7.57 1.83 12.01
N ASN A 170 -7.22 2.26 13.21
CA ASN A 170 -7.61 1.56 14.45
C ASN A 170 -9.12 1.56 14.65
N THR A 171 -9.79 2.67 14.36
CA THR A 171 -11.25 2.77 14.47
C THR A 171 -11.94 1.82 13.49
N CYS A 172 -11.47 1.77 12.23
CA CYS A 172 -12.02 0.84 11.24
C CYS A 172 -11.84 -0.63 11.67
N LEU A 173 -10.67 -0.99 12.22
CA LEU A 173 -10.38 -2.36 12.62
C LEU A 173 -11.19 -2.82 13.84
N LEU A 174 -11.53 -1.92 14.78
CA LEU A 174 -12.40 -2.25 15.91
C LEU A 174 -13.79 -2.72 15.45
N TYR A 175 -14.35 -2.06 14.44
CA TYR A 175 -15.67 -2.44 13.90
C TYR A 175 -15.64 -3.66 12.96
N THR A 176 -14.47 -3.97 12.37
CA THR A 176 -14.34 -5.15 11.49
C THR A 176 -14.06 -6.42 12.26
N SER A 177 -13.48 -6.37 13.47
CA SER A 177 -13.32 -7.56 14.31
C SER A 177 -14.66 -8.08 14.80
N ASP A 178 -15.59 -7.18 15.16
CA ASP A 178 -16.93 -7.54 15.62
C ASP A 178 -17.85 -8.10 14.49
N ALA A 179 -17.49 -7.86 13.24
CA ALA A 179 -18.23 -8.35 12.08
C ALA A 179 -17.68 -9.68 11.49
N ALA A 180 -16.54 -10.15 12.01
CA ALA A 180 -15.87 -11.37 11.54
C ALA A 180 -16.21 -12.62 12.38
N ASP A 181 -16.93 -12.45 13.51
CA ASP A 181 -17.49 -13.50 14.35
C ASP A 181 -18.96 -13.75 13.98
#